data_fc8754f5a2e2bbdb355d0de1abdc278b
#
_entry.id   fc8754f5a2e2bbdb355d0de1abdc278b
#
_cell.length_a   1.000
_cell.length_b   1.000
_cell.length_c   1.000
_cell.angle_alpha   90.00
_cell.angle_beta   90.00
_cell.angle_gamma   90.00
#
_symmetry.space_group_name_H-M   'P 1'
#
loop_
_entity.id
_entity.type
_entity.pdbx_description
1 polymer ?
#
loop_
_entity_poly.entity_id
_entity_poly.type
_entity_poly.pdbx_seq_one_letter_code
_entity_poly.pdbx_strand_id
1 'polypeptide(L)'
;IPAEELRGMIERTGFAMAVADVRFYLNGLMLEVRADGIRCAATDGHRMAYCGASGDVLRSIIIPRKAVLEMSRMIDSGDVQISISDRGVRVTCGASVATCRLIDGRFPNYEQMAVRPDTIAICNRQELIDGLRRASVLSNEKYRGVKLEISHGAIAITSGNAENDASSEVVDATQCTDLTAAWKVDYLLDA
;
A
#
# COMPACT_ATOMS: atom_id res chain seq x y z
N ILE A 1 15.37 -2.43 15.31
CA ILE A 1 14.03 -1.86 15.19
C ILE A 1 13.03 -2.73 15.95
N PRO A 2 12.01 -2.17 16.64
CA PRO A 2 10.95 -2.95 17.26
C PRO A 2 10.20 -3.81 16.22
N ALA A 3 9.88 -5.06 16.59
CA ALA A 3 9.18 -6.00 15.71
C ALA A 3 7.82 -5.47 15.24
N GLU A 4 7.06 -4.86 16.14
CA GLU A 4 5.76 -4.27 15.87
C GLU A 4 5.86 -3.14 14.84
N GLU A 5 6.89 -2.31 14.92
CA GLU A 5 7.13 -1.21 13.99
C GLU A 5 7.40 -1.74 12.58
N LEU A 6 8.34 -2.68 12.42
CA LEU A 6 8.67 -3.26 11.11
C LEU A 6 7.48 -4.03 10.52
N ARG A 7 6.77 -4.82 11.33
CA ARG A 7 5.56 -5.52 10.89
C ARG A 7 4.50 -4.53 10.41
N GLY A 8 4.23 -3.48 11.20
CA GLY A 8 3.28 -2.45 10.81
C GLY A 8 3.67 -1.70 9.53
N MET A 9 4.98 -1.49 9.28
CA MET A 9 5.45 -0.92 8.01
C MET A 9 5.18 -1.86 6.83
N ILE A 10 5.46 -3.16 6.99
CA ILE A 10 5.21 -4.16 5.95
C ILE A 10 3.71 -4.28 5.65
N GLU A 11 2.86 -4.30 6.66
CA GLU A 11 1.40 -4.37 6.51
C GLU A 11 0.84 -3.15 5.76
N ARG A 12 1.32 -1.94 6.10
CA ARG A 12 0.89 -0.68 5.47
C ARG A 12 1.41 -0.49 4.05
N THR A 13 2.39 -1.25 3.59
CA THR A 13 2.99 -1.06 2.26
C THR A 13 2.95 -2.28 1.38
N GLY A 14 3.01 -3.48 1.99
CA GLY A 14 3.18 -4.74 1.27
C GLY A 14 2.04 -5.09 0.31
N PHE A 15 0.83 -4.59 0.54
CA PHE A 15 -0.31 -4.80 -0.37
C PHE A 15 -0.08 -4.16 -1.75
N ALA A 16 0.74 -3.11 -1.83
CA ALA A 16 1.04 -2.41 -3.09
C ALA A 16 2.16 -3.05 -3.91
N MET A 17 2.82 -4.12 -3.43
CA MET A 17 3.80 -4.86 -4.24
C MET A 17 3.14 -5.51 -5.44
N ALA A 18 3.76 -5.42 -6.62
CA ALA A 18 3.32 -6.13 -7.81
C ALA A 18 3.39 -7.66 -7.63
N VAL A 19 2.60 -8.38 -8.43
CA VAL A 19 2.59 -9.85 -8.50
C VAL A 19 2.92 -10.26 -9.92
N ALA A 20 4.10 -10.83 -10.11
CA ALA A 20 4.58 -11.34 -11.41
C ALA A 20 4.58 -10.27 -12.55
N ASP A 21 4.90 -9.01 -12.22
CA ASP A 21 5.08 -7.95 -13.22
C ASP A 21 6.41 -8.17 -13.98
N VAL A 22 6.41 -7.85 -15.27
CA VAL A 22 7.62 -7.90 -16.12
C VAL A 22 8.71 -6.94 -15.62
N ARG A 23 8.33 -5.86 -14.98
CA ARG A 23 9.21 -4.96 -14.25
C ARG A 23 9.56 -5.59 -12.89
N PHE A 24 10.47 -6.55 -12.92
CA PHE A 24 10.80 -7.41 -11.78
C PHE A 24 11.12 -6.64 -10.48
N TYR A 25 11.63 -5.41 -10.57
CA TYR A 25 11.93 -4.55 -9.44
C TYR A 25 10.68 -4.06 -8.68
N LEU A 26 9.47 -4.21 -9.26
CA LEU A 26 8.20 -3.93 -8.59
C LEU A 26 7.67 -5.15 -7.82
N ASN A 27 8.20 -6.36 -8.08
CA ASN A 27 7.77 -7.58 -7.40
C ASN A 27 8.39 -7.73 -6.00
N GLY A 28 8.60 -6.63 -5.31
CA GLY A 28 9.20 -6.59 -3.99
C GLY A 28 8.91 -5.31 -3.23
N LEU A 29 9.34 -5.30 -1.99
CA LEU A 29 9.29 -4.16 -1.09
C LEU A 29 10.64 -3.46 -1.11
N MET A 30 10.64 -2.16 -1.40
CA MET A 30 11.81 -1.34 -1.16
C MET A 30 11.92 -1.05 0.34
N LEU A 31 13.09 -1.29 0.89
CA LEU A 31 13.47 -0.89 2.24
C LEU A 31 14.64 0.07 2.15
N GLU A 32 14.47 1.25 2.71
CA GLU A 32 15.52 2.25 2.85
C GLU A 32 15.98 2.34 4.29
N VAL A 33 17.28 2.31 4.49
CA VAL A 33 17.93 2.75 5.71
C VAL A 33 18.18 4.25 5.55
N ARG A 34 17.64 5.03 6.44
CA ARG A 34 17.74 6.50 6.46
C ARG A 34 18.47 6.98 7.70
N ALA A 35 18.87 8.24 7.71
CA ALA A 35 19.60 8.82 8.83
C ALA A 35 18.82 8.80 10.15
N ASP A 36 17.49 8.84 10.07
CA ASP A 36 16.54 8.88 11.19
C ASP A 36 15.75 7.58 11.39
N GLY A 37 16.07 6.49 10.67
CA GLY A 37 15.38 5.21 10.81
C GLY A 37 15.28 4.41 9.53
N ILE A 38 14.16 3.74 9.32
CA ILE A 38 13.89 3.00 8.09
C ILE A 38 12.61 3.48 7.42
N ARG A 39 12.51 3.26 6.12
CA ARG A 39 11.29 3.48 5.33
C ARG A 39 11.02 2.28 4.44
N CYS A 40 9.75 1.92 4.33
CA CYS A 40 9.28 0.92 3.37
C CYS A 40 8.44 1.60 2.28
N ALA A 41 8.59 1.13 1.03
CA ALA A 41 7.73 1.54 -0.08
C ALA A 41 7.48 0.38 -1.03
N ALA A 42 6.29 0.35 -1.64
CA ALA A 42 5.91 -0.61 -2.65
C ALA A 42 4.99 0.05 -3.70
N THR A 43 5.05 -0.44 -4.92
CA THR A 43 4.16 -0.04 -6.02
C THR A 43 4.01 -1.15 -7.04
N ASP A 44 2.84 -1.24 -7.66
CA ASP A 44 2.56 -2.09 -8.83
C ASP A 44 2.48 -1.28 -10.13
N GLY A 45 2.76 0.04 -10.06
CA GLY A 45 2.67 0.98 -11.16
C GLY A 45 1.29 1.62 -11.33
N HIS A 46 0.28 1.20 -10.56
CA HIS A 46 -1.06 1.79 -10.54
C HIS A 46 -1.39 2.42 -9.19
N ARG A 47 -0.80 1.90 -8.14
CA ARG A 47 -0.90 2.40 -6.77
C ARG A 47 0.46 2.34 -6.09
N MET A 48 0.61 3.07 -5.02
CA MET A 48 1.84 3.16 -4.25
C MET A 48 1.51 3.32 -2.78
N ALA A 49 2.30 2.65 -1.94
CA ALA A 49 2.26 2.85 -0.50
C ALA A 49 3.68 3.03 0.04
N TYR A 50 3.85 3.95 0.96
CA TYR A 50 5.12 4.14 1.66
C TYR A 50 4.87 4.62 3.10
N CYS A 51 5.76 4.26 4.00
CA CYS A 51 5.73 4.75 5.39
C CYS A 51 7.10 4.63 6.05
N GLY A 52 7.33 5.40 7.11
CA GLY A 52 8.55 5.37 7.93
C GLY A 52 9.32 6.67 7.90
N ALA A 53 10.62 6.58 8.17
CA ALA A 53 11.56 7.68 8.33
C ALA A 53 11.62 8.63 7.13
N SER A 54 12.01 9.89 7.33
CA SER A 54 12.06 10.95 6.32
C SER A 54 13.45 11.56 6.09
N GLY A 55 14.45 11.17 6.88
CA GLY A 55 15.82 11.62 6.74
C GLY A 55 16.50 11.16 5.45
N ASP A 56 17.75 11.55 5.27
CA ASP A 56 18.53 11.22 4.09
C ASP A 56 18.71 9.72 3.89
N VAL A 57 18.63 9.25 2.65
CA VAL A 57 18.80 7.84 2.29
C VAL A 57 20.27 7.45 2.39
N LEU A 58 20.58 6.50 3.27
CA LEU A 58 21.92 5.93 3.42
C LEU A 58 22.09 4.66 2.57
N ARG A 59 21.05 3.85 2.49
CA ARG A 59 21.03 2.63 1.68
C ARG A 59 19.60 2.27 1.27
N SER A 60 19.44 1.76 0.05
CA SER A 60 18.17 1.26 -0.48
C SER A 60 18.35 -0.15 -1.01
N ILE A 61 17.40 -1.04 -0.70
CA ILE A 61 17.35 -2.44 -1.17
C ILE A 61 15.94 -2.81 -1.57
N ILE A 62 15.81 -3.81 -2.46
CA ILE A 62 14.51 -4.36 -2.84
C ILE A 62 14.43 -5.81 -2.37
N ILE A 63 13.54 -6.09 -1.45
CA ILE A 63 13.30 -7.42 -0.88
C ILE A 63 12.19 -8.10 -1.67
N PRO A 64 12.42 -9.32 -2.24
CA PRO A 64 11.40 -10.02 -3.02
C PRO A 64 10.10 -10.23 -2.24
N ARG A 65 8.95 -10.08 -2.89
CA ARG A 65 7.61 -10.23 -2.29
C ARG A 65 7.47 -11.49 -1.44
N LYS A 66 7.93 -12.66 -1.94
CA LYS A 66 7.85 -13.90 -1.18
C LYS A 66 8.62 -13.81 0.14
N ALA A 67 9.82 -13.23 0.13
CA ALA A 67 10.61 -13.06 1.34
C ALA A 67 9.94 -12.09 2.32
N VAL A 68 9.34 -10.99 1.84
CA VAL A 68 8.60 -10.05 2.67
C VAL A 68 7.42 -10.73 3.39
N LEU A 69 6.66 -11.55 2.68
CA LEU A 69 5.53 -12.29 3.26
C LEU A 69 5.99 -13.30 4.33
N GLU A 70 7.10 -14.00 4.11
CA GLU A 70 7.66 -14.92 5.12
C GLU A 70 8.23 -14.17 6.32
N MET A 71 8.92 -13.05 6.08
CA MET A 71 9.42 -12.18 7.15
C MET A 71 8.29 -11.62 8.02
N SER A 72 7.19 -11.16 7.41
CA SER A 72 6.02 -10.65 8.12
C SER A 72 5.40 -11.70 9.06
N ARG A 73 5.39 -12.97 8.64
CA ARG A 73 4.91 -14.10 9.48
C ARG A 73 5.87 -14.46 10.61
N MET A 74 7.18 -14.28 10.39
CA MET A 74 8.22 -14.61 11.34
C MET A 74 8.39 -13.54 12.43
N ILE A 75 8.13 -12.28 12.09
CA ILE A 75 8.26 -11.15 13.00
C ILE A 75 7.12 -11.16 13.99
N ASP A 76 7.41 -11.45 15.26
CA ASP A 76 6.40 -11.56 16.32
C ASP A 76 6.57 -10.45 17.37
N SER A 77 7.61 -10.52 18.20
CA SER A 77 7.81 -9.59 19.31
C SER A 77 9.29 -9.31 19.56
N GLY A 78 9.56 -8.28 20.33
CA GLY A 78 10.93 -7.86 20.69
C GLY A 78 11.60 -7.03 19.59
N ASP A 79 12.90 -7.17 19.45
CA ASP A 79 13.70 -6.44 18.49
C ASP A 79 14.03 -7.27 17.24
N VAL A 80 13.95 -6.63 16.10
CA VAL A 80 14.37 -7.18 14.81
C VAL A 80 15.71 -6.57 14.43
N GLN A 81 16.68 -7.45 14.14
CA GLN A 81 17.95 -7.07 13.55
C GLN A 81 17.93 -7.30 12.05
N ILE A 82 18.27 -6.26 11.27
CA ILE A 82 18.37 -6.32 9.81
C ILE A 82 19.83 -6.16 9.43
N SER A 83 20.41 -7.19 8.80
CA SER A 83 21.78 -7.16 8.28
C SER A 83 21.75 -7.17 6.77
N ILE A 84 22.33 -6.17 6.13
CA ILE A 84 22.29 -5.97 4.68
C ILE A 84 23.69 -6.16 4.10
N SER A 85 23.79 -7.02 3.11
CA SER A 85 24.97 -7.19 2.26
C SER A 85 24.69 -6.67 0.84
N ASP A 86 25.67 -6.79 -0.07
CA ASP A 86 25.51 -6.32 -1.45
C ASP A 86 24.44 -7.10 -2.24
N ARG A 87 24.22 -8.37 -1.90
CA ARG A 87 23.30 -9.25 -2.64
C ARG A 87 22.22 -9.90 -1.79
N GLY A 88 22.18 -9.63 -0.49
CA GLY A 88 21.28 -10.30 0.43
C GLY A 88 20.92 -9.50 1.64
N VAL A 89 19.82 -9.86 2.26
CA VAL A 89 19.38 -9.36 3.55
C VAL A 89 19.13 -10.55 4.48
N ARG A 90 19.52 -10.39 5.73
CA ARG A 90 19.20 -11.27 6.85
C ARG A 90 18.38 -10.49 7.86
N VAL A 91 17.27 -11.07 8.25
CA VAL A 91 16.37 -10.55 9.28
C VAL A 91 16.33 -11.56 10.42
N THR A 92 16.64 -11.13 11.63
CA THR A 92 16.63 -11.96 12.84
C THR A 92 15.61 -11.38 13.81
N CYS A 93 14.71 -12.22 14.33
CA CYS A 93 13.74 -11.88 15.34
C CYS A 93 13.68 -13.02 16.38
N GLY A 94 14.16 -12.77 17.59
CA GLY A 94 14.35 -13.83 18.59
C GLY A 94 15.22 -14.98 18.08
N ALA A 95 14.70 -16.20 18.10
CA ALA A 95 15.38 -17.39 17.57
C ALA A 95 15.20 -17.60 16.06
N SER A 96 14.33 -16.82 15.42
CA SER A 96 13.99 -16.96 14.01
C SER A 96 14.92 -16.14 13.12
N VAL A 97 15.38 -16.73 12.02
CA VAL A 97 16.26 -16.09 11.06
C VAL A 97 15.74 -16.32 9.64
N ALA A 98 15.50 -15.25 8.91
CA ALA A 98 15.23 -15.29 7.47
C ALA A 98 16.41 -14.68 6.71
N THR A 99 16.78 -15.30 5.59
CA THR A 99 17.79 -14.75 4.68
C THR A 99 17.30 -14.89 3.26
N CYS A 100 17.41 -13.82 2.48
CA CYS A 100 17.06 -13.88 1.06
C CYS A 100 18.04 -13.07 0.19
N ARG A 101 18.03 -13.36 -1.12
CA ARG A 101 18.70 -12.53 -2.12
C ARG A 101 17.84 -11.31 -2.41
N LEU A 102 18.50 -10.18 -2.65
CA LEU A 102 17.84 -8.95 -3.08
C LEU A 102 17.49 -9.01 -4.56
N ILE A 103 16.48 -8.23 -4.95
CA ILE A 103 16.21 -7.94 -6.36
C ILE A 103 17.23 -6.90 -6.81
N ASP A 104 17.97 -7.22 -7.86
CA ASP A 104 18.91 -6.30 -8.49
C ASP A 104 18.15 -5.39 -9.47
N GLY A 105 17.93 -4.15 -9.09
CA GLY A 105 17.16 -3.19 -9.88
C GLY A 105 17.05 -1.84 -9.18
N ARG A 106 16.57 -0.86 -9.93
CA ARG A 106 16.30 0.48 -9.41
C ARG A 106 14.82 0.65 -9.16
N PHE A 107 14.44 0.86 -7.91
CA PHE A 107 13.06 1.21 -7.56
C PHE A 107 12.70 2.59 -8.11
N PRO A 108 11.45 2.82 -8.56
CA PRO A 108 11.01 4.13 -9.03
C PRO A 108 11.21 5.23 -7.98
N ASN A 109 11.43 6.46 -8.45
CA ASN A 109 11.48 7.61 -7.54
C ASN A 109 10.06 7.96 -7.06
N TYR A 110 9.61 7.25 -6.04
CA TYR A 110 8.27 7.37 -5.48
C TYR A 110 8.04 8.70 -4.76
N GLU A 111 9.08 9.35 -4.27
CA GLU A 111 8.95 10.66 -3.59
C GLU A 111 8.46 11.76 -4.54
N GLN A 112 8.84 11.69 -5.82
CA GLN A 112 8.32 12.60 -6.84
C GLN A 112 6.85 12.32 -7.19
N MET A 113 6.38 11.09 -6.96
CA MET A 113 4.99 10.69 -7.20
C MET A 113 4.09 10.95 -5.99
N ALA A 114 4.68 11.15 -4.81
CA ALA A 114 3.97 11.46 -3.57
C ALA A 114 3.44 12.89 -3.58
N VAL A 115 2.33 13.09 -4.25
CA VAL A 115 1.64 14.39 -4.29
C VAL A 115 0.93 14.62 -2.97
N ARG A 116 1.09 15.81 -2.38
CA ARG A 116 0.22 16.26 -1.29
C ARG A 116 -1.11 16.70 -1.93
N PRO A 117 -2.22 16.03 -1.62
CA PRO A 117 -3.50 16.42 -2.19
C PRO A 117 -3.98 17.76 -1.61
N ASP A 118 -4.49 18.63 -2.48
CA ASP A 118 -5.20 19.85 -2.05
C ASP A 118 -6.64 19.53 -1.62
N THR A 119 -7.12 18.34 -1.95
CA THR A 119 -8.47 17.84 -1.64
C THR A 119 -8.41 16.82 -0.53
N ILE A 120 -9.17 17.06 0.52
CA ILE A 120 -9.28 16.16 1.68
C ILE A 120 -10.76 15.89 1.94
N ALA A 121 -11.10 14.63 2.20
CA ALA A 121 -12.37 14.24 2.77
C ALA A 121 -12.10 13.34 3.99
N ILE A 122 -12.74 13.64 5.12
CA ILE A 122 -12.62 12.84 6.33
C ILE A 122 -13.95 12.13 6.56
N CYS A 123 -13.91 10.80 6.65
CA CYS A 123 -15.10 9.95 6.86
C CYS A 123 -14.79 8.82 7.86
N ASN A 124 -15.84 8.11 8.28
CA ASN A 124 -15.65 6.89 9.05
C ASN A 124 -15.08 5.79 8.15
N ARG A 125 -13.92 5.23 8.56
CA ARG A 125 -13.22 4.19 7.78
C ARG A 125 -14.10 2.95 7.53
N GLN A 126 -14.84 2.47 8.54
CA GLN A 126 -15.65 1.26 8.41
C GLN A 126 -16.84 1.49 7.49
N GLU A 127 -17.51 2.64 7.60
CA GLU A 127 -18.62 2.99 6.70
C GLU A 127 -18.17 3.09 5.24
N LEU A 128 -16.99 3.68 5.00
CA LEU A 128 -16.41 3.72 3.65
C LEU A 128 -16.10 2.32 3.11
N ILE A 129 -15.47 1.45 3.91
CA ILE A 129 -15.21 0.06 3.51
C ILE A 129 -16.50 -0.67 3.17
N ASP A 130 -17.52 -0.56 4.02
CA ASP A 130 -18.79 -1.26 3.84
C ASP A 130 -19.55 -0.71 2.62
N GLY A 131 -19.56 0.60 2.40
CA GLY A 131 -20.12 1.24 1.20
C GLY A 131 -19.40 0.79 -0.08
N LEU A 132 -18.05 0.77 -0.08
CA LEU A 132 -17.27 0.26 -1.22
C LEU A 132 -17.55 -1.22 -1.52
N ARG A 133 -17.67 -2.06 -0.48
CA ARG A 133 -17.99 -3.48 -0.64
C ARG A 133 -19.40 -3.66 -1.25
N ARG A 134 -20.41 -2.96 -0.73
CA ARG A 134 -21.77 -3.03 -1.29
C ARG A 134 -21.82 -2.54 -2.72
N ALA A 135 -21.24 -1.37 -3.01
CA ALA A 135 -21.18 -0.84 -4.36
C ALA A 135 -20.45 -1.80 -5.33
N SER A 136 -19.41 -2.49 -4.87
CA SER A 136 -18.63 -3.40 -5.71
C SER A 136 -19.41 -4.63 -6.23
N VAL A 137 -20.51 -5.01 -5.57
CA VAL A 137 -21.32 -6.19 -5.96
C VAL A 137 -21.87 -6.06 -7.37
N LEU A 138 -22.30 -4.86 -7.76
CA LEU A 138 -22.85 -4.56 -9.09
C LEU A 138 -21.82 -3.94 -10.04
N SER A 139 -20.54 -3.90 -9.64
CA SER A 139 -19.49 -3.40 -10.51
C SER A 139 -19.17 -4.39 -11.63
N ASN A 140 -18.66 -3.87 -12.76
CA ASN A 140 -18.20 -4.71 -13.85
C ASN A 140 -17.10 -5.68 -13.36
N GLU A 141 -17.29 -6.99 -13.56
CA GLU A 141 -16.41 -8.06 -13.06
C GLU A 141 -14.95 -7.90 -13.50
N LYS A 142 -14.71 -7.40 -14.70
CA LYS A 142 -13.37 -7.25 -15.28
C LYS A 142 -12.60 -6.06 -14.70
N TYR A 143 -13.28 -4.92 -14.50
CA TYR A 143 -12.62 -3.68 -14.13
C TYR A 143 -12.81 -3.31 -12.67
N ARG A 144 -13.90 -3.80 -12.04
CA ARG A 144 -14.26 -3.53 -10.64
C ARG A 144 -14.15 -2.03 -10.30
N GLY A 145 -14.62 -1.18 -11.23
CA GLY A 145 -14.56 0.26 -11.11
C GLY A 145 -15.68 0.81 -10.23
N VAL A 146 -15.34 1.76 -9.37
CA VAL A 146 -16.30 2.59 -8.63
C VAL A 146 -16.00 4.05 -8.89
N LYS A 147 -17.04 4.87 -9.00
CA LYS A 147 -16.95 6.32 -9.07
C LYS A 147 -17.23 6.88 -7.68
N LEU A 148 -16.36 7.74 -7.18
CA LEU A 148 -16.60 8.53 -5.98
C LEU A 148 -16.86 9.97 -6.37
N GLU A 149 -17.95 10.53 -5.83
CA GLU A 149 -18.30 11.95 -5.91
C GLU A 149 -18.28 12.49 -4.48
N ILE A 150 -17.30 13.33 -4.20
CA ILE A 150 -17.12 13.95 -2.89
C ILE A 150 -17.67 15.36 -2.99
N SER A 151 -18.70 15.69 -2.23
CA SER A 151 -19.28 17.04 -2.17
C SER A 151 -20.23 17.17 -0.97
N HIS A 152 -20.46 18.40 -0.54
CA HIS A 152 -21.52 18.75 0.43
C HIS A 152 -21.55 17.90 1.71
N GLY A 153 -20.39 17.48 2.19
CA GLY A 153 -20.30 16.69 3.43
C GLY A 153 -20.57 15.19 3.25
N ALA A 154 -20.52 14.67 2.02
CA ALA A 154 -20.76 13.27 1.71
C ALA A 154 -19.82 12.74 0.64
N ILE A 155 -19.65 11.43 0.62
CA ILE A 155 -19.00 10.65 -0.44
C ILE A 155 -20.08 9.76 -1.06
N ALA A 156 -20.51 10.08 -2.27
CA ALA A 156 -21.36 9.20 -3.05
C ALA A 156 -20.50 8.19 -3.81
N ILE A 157 -20.79 6.90 -3.65
CA ILE A 157 -20.09 5.77 -4.26
C ILE A 157 -21.03 5.15 -5.26
N THR A 158 -20.72 5.20 -6.55
CA THR A 158 -21.53 4.60 -7.59
C THR A 158 -20.76 3.56 -8.40
N SER A 159 -21.41 2.49 -8.77
CA SER A 159 -20.88 1.49 -9.69
C SER A 159 -21.97 1.03 -10.66
N GLY A 160 -21.58 0.43 -11.76
CA GLY A 160 -22.52 -0.13 -12.73
C GLY A 160 -21.87 -1.22 -13.58
N ASN A 161 -22.71 -2.08 -14.14
CA ASN A 161 -22.30 -3.14 -15.06
C ASN A 161 -22.78 -2.84 -16.50
N ALA A 162 -22.45 -3.74 -17.43
CA ALA A 162 -22.84 -3.64 -18.83
C ALA A 162 -24.34 -3.91 -19.07
N GLU A 163 -25.05 -4.45 -18.09
CA GLU A 163 -26.48 -4.78 -18.14
C GLU A 163 -27.38 -3.64 -17.63
N ASN A 164 -26.78 -2.47 -17.36
CA ASN A 164 -27.40 -1.27 -16.79
C ASN A 164 -27.85 -1.41 -15.32
N ASP A 165 -27.39 -2.41 -14.59
CA ASP A 165 -27.55 -2.41 -13.16
C ASP A 165 -26.58 -1.41 -12.52
N ALA A 166 -27.06 -0.64 -11.57
CA ALA A 166 -26.29 0.36 -10.87
C ALA A 166 -26.47 0.25 -9.35
N SER A 167 -25.42 0.50 -8.62
CA SER A 167 -25.44 0.66 -7.17
C SER A 167 -25.06 2.08 -6.80
N SER A 168 -25.71 2.61 -5.78
CA SER A 168 -25.40 3.92 -5.20
C SER A 168 -25.41 3.81 -3.69
N GLU A 169 -24.31 4.22 -3.07
CA GLU A 169 -24.10 4.27 -1.63
C GLU A 169 -23.66 5.68 -1.23
N VAL A 170 -23.96 6.10 -0.03
CA VAL A 170 -23.55 7.41 0.50
C VAL A 170 -22.92 7.22 1.86
N VAL A 171 -21.77 7.85 2.06
CA VAL A 171 -21.03 7.88 3.34
C VAL A 171 -20.86 9.32 3.75
N ASP A 172 -21.16 9.62 5.00
CA ASP A 172 -20.98 10.95 5.55
C ASP A 172 -19.50 11.31 5.64
N ALA A 173 -19.16 12.55 5.30
CA ALA A 173 -17.80 13.04 5.33
C ALA A 173 -17.73 14.49 5.82
N THR A 174 -16.60 14.85 6.40
CA THR A 174 -16.30 16.22 6.82
C THR A 174 -15.08 16.75 6.07
N GLN A 175 -14.88 18.06 6.09
CA GLN A 175 -13.76 18.74 5.40
C GLN A 175 -13.66 18.32 3.92
N CYS A 176 -14.79 18.31 3.20
CA CYS A 176 -14.83 17.91 1.81
C CYS A 176 -14.50 19.04 0.87
N THR A 177 -13.61 18.80 -0.08
CA THR A 177 -13.48 19.57 -1.31
C THR A 177 -14.12 18.78 -2.45
N ASP A 178 -14.84 19.45 -3.34
CA ASP A 178 -15.51 18.78 -4.44
C ASP A 178 -14.53 18.03 -5.34
N LEU A 179 -14.75 16.73 -5.47
CA LEU A 179 -13.94 15.84 -6.32
C LEU A 179 -14.82 14.76 -6.93
N THR A 180 -14.65 14.52 -8.21
CA THR A 180 -15.21 13.36 -8.89
C THR A 180 -14.10 12.58 -9.55
N ALA A 181 -13.96 11.30 -9.19
CA ALA A 181 -12.97 10.42 -9.81
C ALA A 181 -13.43 8.95 -9.75
N ALA A 182 -12.84 8.13 -10.60
CA ALA A 182 -13.11 6.70 -10.64
C ALA A 182 -11.85 5.90 -10.27
N TRP A 183 -12.03 4.85 -9.49
CA TRP A 183 -10.96 3.96 -9.04
C TRP A 183 -11.36 2.50 -9.17
N LYS A 184 -10.37 1.64 -9.21
CA LYS A 184 -10.56 0.21 -8.98
C LYS A 184 -10.85 0.01 -7.49
N VAL A 185 -11.99 -0.60 -7.16
CA VAL A 185 -12.43 -0.76 -5.77
C VAL A 185 -11.41 -1.52 -4.91
N ASP A 186 -10.74 -2.53 -5.47
CA ASP A 186 -9.74 -3.30 -4.75
C ASP A 186 -8.58 -2.42 -4.23
N TYR A 187 -8.19 -1.39 -4.99
CA TYR A 187 -7.13 -0.47 -4.58
C TYR A 187 -7.50 0.38 -3.37
N LEU A 188 -8.79 0.74 -3.26
CA LEU A 188 -9.31 1.48 -2.12
C LEU A 188 -9.51 0.58 -0.88
N LEU A 189 -9.89 -0.69 -1.09
CA LEU A 189 -10.13 -1.65 -0.01
C LEU A 189 -8.84 -2.20 0.60
N ASP A 190 -7.74 -2.21 -0.14
CA ASP A 190 -6.44 -2.69 0.33
C ASP A 190 -5.69 -1.62 1.16
N ALA A 191 -6.04 -0.33 1.00
CA ALA A 191 -5.44 0.80 1.71
C ALA A 191 -6.12 1.03 3.08
#